data_d95c41cf91f25e3daa660468e1ab73b4
#
_entry.id   d95c41cf91f25e3daa660468e1ab73b4
#
_cell.length_a   1.000
_cell.length_b   1.000
_cell.length_c   1.000
_cell.angle_alpha   90.00
_cell.angle_beta   90.00
_cell.angle_gamma   90.00
#
_symmetry.space_group_name_H-M   'P 1'
#
loop_
_entity.id
_entity.type
_entity.pdbx_description
1 polymer ?
#
loop_
_entity_poly.entity_id
_entity_poly.type
_entity_poly.pdbx_seq_one_letter_code
_entity_poly.pdbx_strand_id
1 'polypeptide(L)'
;MFFRKKTEDSVLDWLEGCKQGKPKSQEMLYKHYYGYAMTICLQYAKNEEEAAEILNDSFFKVFTKIHQYESTQPFKTWFRRIIINTAIDYYRKNNKHTHVNIEDIAPHEQDISIDALTKLSAEDILKLLQRLPENQRIVFNLFEIEGYGHEEIAEKLNIAASTSRVHLLRAKQQLRQLVEKLFQYSNE
;
A
#
# COMPACT_ATOMS: atom_id res chain seq x y z
N MET A 1 -21.64 6.58 20.29
CA MET A 1 -21.60 7.76 19.39
C MET A 1 -20.72 8.91 19.94
N PHE A 2 -20.63 9.13 21.27
CA PHE A 2 -19.83 10.20 21.89
C PHE A 2 -18.29 10.06 21.77
N PHE A 3 -17.75 8.85 21.80
CA PHE A 3 -16.30 8.62 21.73
C PHE A 3 -15.68 8.96 20.36
N ARG A 4 -16.44 8.74 19.26
CA ARG A 4 -15.96 9.02 17.89
C ARG A 4 -15.82 10.53 17.62
N LYS A 5 -16.75 11.33 18.11
CA LYS A 5 -16.74 12.79 17.93
C LYS A 5 -15.57 13.46 18.67
N LYS A 6 -15.27 13.01 19.90
CA LYS A 6 -14.15 13.54 20.72
C LYS A 6 -12.77 13.25 20.13
N THR A 7 -12.64 12.14 19.35
CA THR A 7 -11.39 11.78 18.67
C THR A 7 -11.20 12.59 17.37
N GLU A 8 -12.28 12.89 16.65
CA GLU A 8 -12.24 13.72 15.45
C GLU A 8 -11.88 15.18 15.77
N ASP A 9 -12.46 15.75 16.83
CA ASP A 9 -12.13 17.09 17.30
C ASP A 9 -10.64 17.18 17.70
N SER A 10 -10.09 16.15 18.37
CA SER A 10 -8.66 16.10 18.72
C SER A 10 -7.75 16.00 17.51
N VAL A 11 -8.14 15.28 16.45
CA VAL A 11 -7.33 15.19 15.22
C VAL A 11 -7.24 16.54 14.53
N LEU A 12 -8.32 17.32 14.49
CA LEU A 12 -8.30 18.66 13.91
C LEU A 12 -7.36 19.59 14.69
N ASP A 13 -7.37 19.52 16.02
CA ASP A 13 -6.45 20.28 16.88
C ASP A 13 -4.99 19.88 16.62
N TRP A 14 -4.71 18.60 16.43
CA TRP A 14 -3.35 18.13 16.11
C TRP A 14 -2.91 18.61 14.73
N LEU A 15 -3.79 18.55 13.74
CA LEU A 15 -3.48 19.04 12.39
C LEU A 15 -3.16 20.54 12.40
N GLU A 16 -3.95 21.34 13.12
CA GLU A 16 -3.67 22.77 13.27
C GLU A 16 -2.36 23.01 14.02
N GLY A 17 -2.10 22.25 15.10
CA GLY A 17 -0.82 22.32 15.80
C GLY A 17 0.37 21.90 14.93
N CYS A 18 0.19 20.93 14.01
CA CYS A 18 1.22 20.55 13.04
C CYS A 18 1.51 21.68 12.04
N LYS A 19 0.49 22.41 11.57
CA LYS A 19 0.67 23.63 10.75
C LYS A 19 1.48 24.70 11.47
N GLN A 20 1.33 24.78 12.79
CA GLN A 20 2.09 25.71 13.64
C GLN A 20 3.47 25.18 14.04
N GLY A 21 3.88 24.02 13.54
CA GLY A 21 5.15 23.40 13.84
C GLY A 21 5.29 22.85 15.27
N LYS A 22 4.16 22.62 15.99
CA LYS A 22 4.19 22.16 17.40
C LYS A 22 4.62 20.68 17.49
N PRO A 23 5.77 20.34 18.14
CA PRO A 23 6.27 18.97 18.18
C PRO A 23 5.31 17.99 18.85
N LYS A 24 4.58 18.42 19.88
CA LYS A 24 3.61 17.58 20.58
C LYS A 24 2.43 17.20 19.68
N SER A 25 1.98 18.10 18.82
CA SER A 25 0.91 17.80 17.85
C SER A 25 1.37 16.82 16.78
N GLN A 26 2.63 16.93 16.33
CA GLN A 26 3.25 15.99 15.41
C GLN A 26 3.36 14.59 16.05
N GLU A 27 3.82 14.51 17.31
CA GLU A 27 3.88 13.27 18.07
C GLU A 27 2.51 12.59 18.22
N MET A 28 1.48 13.37 18.54
CA MET A 28 0.11 12.83 18.72
C MET A 28 -0.45 12.34 17.38
N LEU A 29 -0.25 13.08 16.30
CA LEU A 29 -0.68 12.69 14.96
C LEU A 29 0.04 11.40 14.49
N TYR A 30 1.36 11.33 14.72
CA TYR A 30 2.17 10.14 14.43
C TYR A 30 1.64 8.92 15.19
N LYS A 31 1.50 9.01 16.52
CA LYS A 31 1.00 7.89 17.35
C LYS A 31 -0.38 7.42 16.95
N HIS A 32 -1.28 8.37 16.64
CA HIS A 32 -2.66 8.06 16.25
C HIS A 32 -2.74 7.32 14.91
N TYR A 33 -1.93 7.70 13.94
CA TYR A 33 -1.98 7.13 12.59
C TYR A 33 -0.91 6.07 12.31
N TYR A 34 -0.04 5.77 13.27
CA TYR A 34 1.06 4.80 13.11
C TYR A 34 0.56 3.45 12.60
N GLY A 35 -0.38 2.80 13.31
CA GLY A 35 -0.88 1.48 12.93
C GLY A 35 -1.56 1.48 11.55
N TYR A 36 -2.37 2.50 11.27
CA TYR A 36 -2.99 2.67 9.96
C TYR A 36 -1.95 2.80 8.83
N ALA A 37 -0.96 3.66 9.02
CA ALA A 37 0.08 3.90 8.02
C ALA A 37 0.97 2.68 7.85
N MET A 38 1.38 2.01 8.95
CA MET A 38 2.21 0.81 8.91
C MET A 38 1.52 -0.32 8.14
N THR A 39 0.21 -0.52 8.34
CA THR A 39 -0.54 -1.53 7.57
C THR A 39 -0.47 -1.27 6.06
N ILE A 40 -0.53 0.00 5.62
CA ILE A 40 -0.39 0.32 4.20
C ILE A 40 1.06 0.13 3.75
N CYS A 41 2.05 0.60 4.52
CA CYS A 41 3.46 0.44 4.18
C CYS A 41 3.85 -1.04 3.98
N LEU A 42 3.36 -1.92 4.84
CA LEU A 42 3.61 -3.37 4.76
C LEU A 42 3.00 -4.02 3.51
N GLN A 43 1.97 -3.45 2.90
CA GLN A 43 1.44 -3.94 1.62
C GLN A 43 2.43 -3.72 0.47
N TYR A 44 3.25 -2.68 0.54
CA TYR A 44 4.21 -2.31 -0.50
C TYR A 44 5.63 -2.78 -0.21
N ALA A 45 6.03 -2.77 1.05
CA ALA A 45 7.35 -3.15 1.50
C ALA A 45 7.59 -4.66 1.45
N LYS A 46 8.84 -5.06 1.32
CA LYS A 46 9.26 -6.47 1.31
C LYS A 46 9.44 -7.01 2.73
N ASN A 47 9.72 -6.13 3.71
CA ASN A 47 9.91 -6.45 5.11
C ASN A 47 9.54 -5.26 6.01
N GLU A 48 9.58 -5.46 7.33
CA GLU A 48 9.25 -4.43 8.30
C GLU A 48 10.21 -3.24 8.29
N GLU A 49 11.48 -3.46 7.97
CA GLU A 49 12.50 -2.39 7.89
C GLU A 49 12.17 -1.43 6.76
N GLU A 50 11.90 -1.94 5.57
CA GLU A 50 11.45 -1.12 4.44
C GLU A 50 10.11 -0.42 4.74
N ALA A 51 9.18 -1.11 5.40
CA ALA A 51 7.91 -0.51 5.80
C ALA A 51 8.13 0.66 6.76
N ALA A 52 9.05 0.53 7.71
CA ALA A 52 9.40 1.59 8.65
C ALA A 52 10.07 2.79 7.96
N GLU A 53 10.93 2.57 6.97
CA GLU A 53 11.51 3.64 6.15
C GLU A 53 10.43 4.39 5.38
N ILE A 54 9.56 3.68 4.66
CA ILE A 54 8.43 4.28 3.92
C ILE A 54 7.51 5.05 4.86
N LEU A 55 7.23 4.51 6.04
CA LEU A 55 6.41 5.14 7.07
C LEU A 55 7.02 6.48 7.53
N ASN A 56 8.30 6.47 7.91
CA ASN A 56 9.00 7.64 8.42
C ASN A 56 9.09 8.74 7.34
N ASP A 57 9.43 8.38 6.10
CA ASP A 57 9.44 9.28 4.96
C ASP A 57 8.04 9.85 4.67
N SER A 58 6.99 9.04 4.83
CA SER A 58 5.61 9.48 4.65
C SER A 58 5.21 10.51 5.70
N PHE A 59 5.54 10.29 6.97
CA PHE A 59 5.28 11.27 8.02
C PHE A 59 6.12 12.54 7.86
N PHE A 60 7.37 12.43 7.43
CA PHE A 60 8.18 13.59 7.09
C PHE A 60 7.52 14.42 5.99
N LYS A 61 7.03 13.77 4.92
CA LYS A 61 6.27 14.43 3.84
C LYS A 61 4.95 15.05 4.36
N VAL A 62 4.25 14.39 5.29
CA VAL A 62 3.06 14.96 5.94
C VAL A 62 3.41 16.26 6.65
N PHE A 63 4.39 16.25 7.53
CA PHE A 63 4.73 17.43 8.33
C PHE A 63 5.26 18.59 7.49
N THR A 64 6.02 18.31 6.44
CA THR A 64 6.53 19.34 5.52
C THR A 64 5.45 19.90 4.59
N LYS A 65 4.43 19.10 4.24
CA LYS A 65 3.35 19.47 3.30
C LYS A 65 2.02 19.75 3.99
N ILE A 66 1.95 19.79 5.32
CA ILE A 66 0.70 19.89 6.07
C ILE A 66 -0.10 21.16 5.73
N HIS A 67 0.58 22.23 5.30
CA HIS A 67 -0.07 23.46 4.84
C HIS A 67 -0.85 23.27 3.52
N GLN A 68 -0.56 22.23 2.74
CA GLN A 68 -1.28 21.89 1.51
C GLN A 68 -2.51 21.01 1.78
N TYR A 69 -2.69 20.54 3.03
CA TYR A 69 -3.87 19.78 3.40
C TYR A 69 -5.07 20.72 3.57
N GLU A 70 -6.09 20.47 2.76
CA GLU A 70 -7.39 21.14 2.84
C GLU A 70 -8.39 20.24 3.57
N SER A 71 -9.14 20.80 4.53
CA SER A 71 -10.12 20.06 5.33
C SER A 71 -11.39 19.64 4.55
N THR A 72 -11.44 19.92 3.24
CA THR A 72 -12.52 19.48 2.34
C THR A 72 -12.58 17.97 2.15
N GLN A 73 -11.48 17.26 2.43
CA GLN A 73 -11.39 15.79 2.37
C GLN A 73 -10.88 15.23 3.71
N PRO A 74 -11.23 13.97 4.06
CA PRO A 74 -10.70 13.33 5.27
C PRO A 74 -9.17 13.25 5.24
N PHE A 75 -8.52 13.55 6.38
CA PHE A 75 -7.07 13.46 6.49
C PHE A 75 -6.51 12.08 6.09
N LYS A 76 -7.20 11.00 6.43
CA LYS A 76 -6.82 9.63 6.03
C LYS A 76 -6.65 9.49 4.53
N THR A 77 -7.53 10.08 3.72
CA THR A 77 -7.48 10.01 2.26
C THR A 77 -6.27 10.75 1.71
N TRP A 78 -5.98 11.93 2.22
CA TRP A 78 -4.81 12.72 1.85
C TRP A 78 -3.51 12.01 2.27
N PHE A 79 -3.47 11.49 3.51
CA PHE A 79 -2.33 10.77 4.05
C PHE A 79 -2.06 9.45 3.28
N ARG A 80 -3.13 8.68 2.94
CA ARG A 80 -2.99 7.48 2.12
C ARG A 80 -2.26 7.74 0.81
N ARG A 81 -2.62 8.82 0.11
CA ARG A 81 -1.94 9.22 -1.14
C ARG A 81 -0.45 9.51 -0.93
N ILE A 82 -0.10 10.13 0.20
CA ILE A 82 1.31 10.39 0.53
C ILE A 82 2.05 9.08 0.75
N ILE A 83 1.49 8.13 1.51
CA ILE A 83 2.10 6.82 1.77
C ILE A 83 2.31 6.07 0.45
N ILE A 84 1.30 5.95 -0.39
CA ILE A 84 1.39 5.23 -1.67
C ILE A 84 2.44 5.86 -2.59
N ASN A 85 2.43 7.18 -2.73
CA ASN A 85 3.43 7.87 -3.55
C ASN A 85 4.84 7.70 -2.97
N THR A 86 4.99 7.66 -1.64
CA THR A 86 6.29 7.41 -0.99
C THR A 86 6.77 5.98 -1.26
N ALA A 87 5.86 4.99 -1.20
CA ALA A 87 6.19 3.61 -1.54
C ALA A 87 6.59 3.45 -3.02
N ILE A 88 5.91 4.14 -3.93
CA ILE A 88 6.26 4.19 -5.36
C ILE A 88 7.65 4.82 -5.56
N ASP A 89 7.93 5.93 -4.89
CA ASP A 89 9.24 6.60 -4.96
C ASP A 89 10.36 5.67 -4.45
N TYR A 90 10.09 4.96 -3.34
CA TYR A 90 11.00 3.98 -2.76
C TYR A 90 11.29 2.84 -3.75
N TYR A 91 10.24 2.27 -4.34
CA TYR A 91 10.35 1.24 -5.37
C TYR A 91 11.18 1.71 -6.56
N ARG A 92 10.90 2.90 -7.10
CA ARG A 92 11.63 3.46 -8.25
C ARG A 92 13.11 3.67 -7.95
N LYS A 93 13.44 4.11 -6.72
CA LYS A 93 14.82 4.33 -6.28
C LYS A 93 15.62 3.03 -6.27
N ASN A 94 15.01 1.96 -5.79
CA ASN A 94 15.66 0.66 -5.63
C ASN A 94 15.70 -0.16 -6.92
N ASN A 95 14.77 0.08 -7.85
CA ASN A 95 14.61 -0.72 -9.08
C ASN A 95 15.06 0.00 -10.37
N LYS A 96 15.94 1.00 -10.29
CA LYS A 96 16.42 1.79 -11.44
C LYS A 96 17.07 0.97 -12.58
N HIS A 97 17.44 -0.27 -12.35
CA HIS A 97 18.18 -1.11 -13.29
C HIS A 97 17.46 -2.41 -13.69
N THR A 98 16.22 -2.63 -13.26
CA THR A 98 15.53 -3.88 -13.56
C THR A 98 14.77 -3.76 -14.88
N HIS A 99 15.45 -3.99 -16.01
CA HIS A 99 14.79 -4.30 -17.27
C HIS A 99 14.20 -5.71 -17.16
N VAL A 100 12.88 -5.79 -17.08
CA VAL A 100 12.18 -7.09 -17.09
C VAL A 100 12.19 -7.62 -18.51
N ASN A 101 12.91 -8.71 -18.75
CA ASN A 101 12.71 -9.53 -19.96
C ASN A 101 11.29 -10.09 -19.91
N ILE A 102 10.46 -9.67 -20.85
CA ILE A 102 9.12 -10.22 -21.06
C ILE A 102 9.32 -11.54 -21.77
N GLU A 103 9.41 -12.64 -21.03
CA GLU A 103 9.17 -13.96 -21.60
C GLU A 103 7.66 -14.09 -21.82
N ASP A 104 7.28 -14.41 -23.07
CA ASP A 104 5.90 -14.60 -23.49
C ASP A 104 5.20 -15.67 -22.65
N ILE A 105 4.26 -15.23 -21.81
CA ILE A 105 3.37 -16.13 -21.08
C ILE A 105 1.97 -15.95 -21.63
N ALA A 106 1.44 -17.02 -22.21
CA ALA A 106 0.07 -17.10 -22.66
C ALA A 106 -0.91 -16.81 -21.48
N PRO A 107 -1.93 -15.99 -21.66
CA PRO A 107 -2.88 -15.68 -20.63
C PRO A 107 -3.77 -16.89 -20.36
N HIS A 108 -3.62 -17.52 -19.20
CA HIS A 108 -4.65 -18.38 -18.64
C HIS A 108 -5.40 -17.56 -17.59
N GLU A 109 -6.48 -16.93 -18.02
CA GLU A 109 -7.44 -16.28 -17.13
C GLU A 109 -8.20 -17.37 -16.37
N GLN A 110 -7.83 -17.57 -15.12
CA GLN A 110 -8.67 -18.25 -14.16
C GLN A 110 -8.76 -17.37 -12.93
N ASP A 111 -9.95 -16.90 -12.60
CA ASP A 111 -10.20 -16.08 -11.42
C ASP A 111 -9.95 -16.85 -10.12
N ILE A 112 -9.38 -16.17 -9.13
CA ILE A 112 -9.31 -16.69 -7.76
C ILE A 112 -10.75 -16.81 -7.26
N SER A 113 -11.14 -17.98 -6.73
CA SER A 113 -12.48 -18.10 -6.15
C SER A 113 -12.59 -17.15 -4.94
N ILE A 114 -13.56 -16.25 -5.00
CA ILE A 114 -13.83 -15.24 -3.96
C ILE A 114 -14.08 -15.90 -2.61
N ASP A 115 -14.68 -17.11 -2.60
CA ASP A 115 -14.95 -17.89 -1.37
C ASP A 115 -13.68 -18.28 -0.59
N ALA A 116 -12.54 -18.49 -1.26
CA ALA A 116 -11.28 -18.82 -0.58
C ALA A 116 -10.69 -17.59 0.13
N LEU A 117 -10.81 -16.40 -0.46
CA LEU A 117 -10.28 -15.16 0.11
C LEU A 117 -11.10 -14.67 1.32
N THR A 118 -12.41 -14.91 1.35
CA THR A 118 -13.27 -14.48 2.46
C THR A 118 -12.98 -15.18 3.79
N LYS A 119 -12.28 -16.31 3.77
CA LYS A 119 -11.88 -17.06 4.97
C LYS A 119 -10.55 -16.61 5.57
N LEU A 120 -9.80 -15.75 4.88
CA LEU A 120 -8.48 -15.28 5.31
C LEU A 120 -8.61 -14.02 6.17
N SER A 121 -7.80 -13.94 7.22
CA SER A 121 -7.64 -12.71 7.98
C SER A 121 -6.86 -11.66 7.18
N ALA A 122 -6.99 -10.38 7.55
CA ALA A 122 -6.19 -9.31 6.94
C ALA A 122 -4.67 -9.55 7.09
N GLU A 123 -4.25 -10.19 8.19
CA GLU A 123 -2.86 -10.55 8.45
C GLU A 123 -2.38 -11.66 7.49
N ASP A 124 -3.22 -12.67 7.21
CA ASP A 124 -2.88 -13.73 6.26
C ASP A 124 -2.75 -13.18 4.84
N ILE A 125 -3.66 -12.29 4.43
CA ILE A 125 -3.58 -11.62 3.13
C ILE A 125 -2.27 -10.83 3.02
N LEU A 126 -1.89 -10.09 4.07
CA LEU A 126 -0.64 -9.35 4.09
C LEU A 126 0.59 -10.27 3.94
N LYS A 127 0.63 -11.39 4.67
CA LYS A 127 1.68 -12.41 4.55
C LYS A 127 1.77 -12.99 3.14
N LEU A 128 0.63 -13.21 2.48
CA LEU A 128 0.59 -13.68 1.10
C LEU A 128 1.14 -12.64 0.12
N LEU A 129 0.75 -11.39 0.28
CA LEU A 129 1.26 -10.28 -0.55
C LEU A 129 2.78 -10.14 -0.41
N GLN A 130 3.34 -10.29 0.79
CA GLN A 130 4.78 -10.23 1.04
C GLN A 130 5.57 -11.38 0.40
N ARG A 131 4.92 -12.49 0.01
CA ARG A 131 5.55 -13.58 -0.76
C ARG A 131 5.64 -13.31 -2.25
N LEU A 132 4.94 -12.29 -2.76
CA LEU A 132 5.06 -11.90 -4.15
C LEU A 132 6.39 -11.19 -4.42
N PRO A 133 7.00 -11.37 -5.61
CA PRO A 133 8.06 -10.50 -6.09
C PRO A 133 7.59 -9.04 -6.07
N GLU A 134 8.52 -8.13 -5.78
CA GLU A 134 8.23 -6.72 -5.52
C GLU A 134 7.41 -6.04 -6.64
N ASN A 135 7.81 -6.24 -7.90
CA ASN A 135 7.10 -5.68 -9.08
C ASN A 135 5.67 -6.21 -9.22
N GLN A 136 5.45 -7.49 -8.89
CA GLN A 136 4.11 -8.08 -8.93
C GLN A 136 3.26 -7.55 -7.78
N ARG A 137 3.82 -7.44 -6.58
CA ARG A 137 3.16 -6.92 -5.39
C ARG A 137 2.74 -5.47 -5.55
N ILE A 138 3.62 -4.60 -6.05
CA ILE A 138 3.29 -3.18 -6.24
C ILE A 138 2.22 -2.98 -7.30
N VAL A 139 2.30 -3.69 -8.44
CA VAL A 139 1.29 -3.62 -9.50
C VAL A 139 -0.05 -4.15 -9.01
N PHE A 140 -0.06 -5.27 -8.27
CA PHE A 140 -1.28 -5.84 -7.69
C PHE A 140 -1.95 -4.84 -6.74
N ASN A 141 -1.21 -4.25 -5.81
CA ASN A 141 -1.77 -3.27 -4.87
C ASN A 141 -2.31 -2.02 -5.58
N LEU A 142 -1.57 -1.49 -6.55
CA LEU A 142 -2.03 -0.30 -7.29
C LEU A 142 -3.28 -0.58 -8.12
N PHE A 143 -3.40 -1.77 -8.73
CA PHE A 143 -4.54 -2.12 -9.55
C PHE A 143 -5.75 -2.56 -8.72
N GLU A 144 -5.60 -3.59 -7.87
CA GLU A 144 -6.71 -4.24 -7.15
C GLU A 144 -7.17 -3.46 -5.90
N ILE A 145 -6.24 -2.78 -5.22
CA ILE A 145 -6.55 -2.09 -3.95
C ILE A 145 -6.77 -0.60 -4.16
N GLU A 146 -5.94 0.04 -4.98
CA GLU A 146 -6.02 1.49 -5.20
C GLU A 146 -6.86 1.87 -6.43
N GLY A 147 -7.15 0.91 -7.34
CA GLY A 147 -8.01 1.12 -8.49
C GLY A 147 -7.36 1.88 -9.65
N TYR A 148 -6.02 1.93 -9.73
CA TYR A 148 -5.32 2.54 -10.87
C TYR A 148 -5.43 1.68 -12.12
N GLY A 149 -5.60 2.31 -13.28
CA GLY A 149 -5.50 1.65 -14.59
C GLY A 149 -4.06 1.30 -14.96
N HIS A 150 -3.89 0.35 -15.91
CA HIS A 150 -2.54 -0.08 -16.33
C HIS A 150 -1.70 1.05 -16.93
N GLU A 151 -2.31 2.00 -17.59
CA GLU A 151 -1.65 3.18 -18.15
C GLU A 151 -1.12 4.10 -17.04
N GLU A 152 -1.91 4.34 -16.02
CA GLU A 152 -1.52 5.12 -14.84
C GLU A 152 -0.42 4.43 -14.03
N ILE A 153 -0.51 3.10 -13.88
CA ILE A 153 0.52 2.29 -13.22
C ILE A 153 1.83 2.34 -14.00
N ALA A 154 1.75 2.23 -15.34
CA ALA A 154 2.89 2.32 -16.23
C ALA A 154 3.64 3.65 -16.06
N GLU A 155 2.93 4.76 -16.03
CA GLU A 155 3.49 6.09 -15.77
C GLU A 155 4.10 6.17 -14.36
N LYS A 156 3.35 5.70 -13.33
CA LYS A 156 3.81 5.73 -11.93
C LYS A 156 5.03 4.88 -11.66
N LEU A 157 5.20 3.76 -12.33
CA LEU A 157 6.32 2.83 -12.11
C LEU A 157 7.43 2.95 -13.17
N ASN A 158 7.23 3.79 -14.21
CA ASN A 158 8.12 3.93 -15.36
C ASN A 158 8.37 2.59 -16.07
N ILE A 159 7.30 1.86 -16.39
CA ILE A 159 7.26 0.59 -17.12
C ILE A 159 6.28 0.69 -18.30
N ALA A 160 6.26 -0.31 -19.19
CA ALA A 160 5.22 -0.38 -20.22
C ALA A 160 3.88 -0.84 -19.62
N ALA A 161 2.74 -0.40 -20.16
CA ALA A 161 1.42 -0.88 -19.72
C ALA A 161 1.24 -2.38 -19.94
N SER A 162 1.84 -2.96 -20.99
CA SER A 162 1.90 -4.41 -21.21
C SER A 162 2.65 -5.12 -20.07
N THR A 163 3.76 -4.56 -19.58
CA THR A 163 4.49 -5.08 -18.42
C THR A 163 3.65 -5.05 -17.16
N SER A 164 2.87 -3.99 -16.94
CA SER A 164 1.92 -3.91 -15.83
C SER A 164 0.88 -5.03 -15.89
N ARG A 165 0.30 -5.31 -17.08
CA ARG A 165 -0.65 -6.43 -17.27
C ARG A 165 -0.03 -7.77 -16.95
N VAL A 166 1.19 -8.03 -17.41
CA VAL A 166 1.92 -9.27 -17.13
C VAL A 166 2.22 -9.43 -15.63
N HIS A 167 2.66 -8.35 -14.95
CA HIS A 167 2.89 -8.40 -13.51
C HIS A 167 1.62 -8.69 -12.72
N LEU A 168 0.49 -8.09 -13.08
CA LEU A 168 -0.79 -8.37 -12.45
C LEU A 168 -1.21 -9.83 -12.64
N LEU A 169 -1.12 -10.34 -13.87
CA LEU A 169 -1.46 -11.74 -14.18
C LEU A 169 -0.61 -12.70 -13.34
N ARG A 170 0.71 -12.50 -13.32
CA ARG A 170 1.64 -13.33 -12.53
C ARG A 170 1.36 -13.23 -11.02
N ALA A 171 1.04 -12.03 -10.52
CA ALA A 171 0.66 -11.84 -9.13
C ALA A 171 -0.58 -12.66 -8.76
N LYS A 172 -1.63 -12.59 -9.59
CA LYS A 172 -2.87 -13.36 -9.39
C LYS A 172 -2.63 -14.87 -9.41
N GLN A 173 -1.85 -15.37 -10.37
CA GLN A 173 -1.50 -16.78 -10.46
C GLN A 173 -0.72 -17.27 -9.23
N GLN A 174 0.27 -16.49 -8.78
CA GLN A 174 1.06 -16.86 -7.61
C GLN A 174 0.26 -16.80 -6.32
N LEU A 175 -0.59 -15.78 -6.15
CA LEU A 175 -1.49 -15.69 -5.00
C LEU A 175 -2.44 -16.87 -4.93
N ARG A 176 -3.02 -17.30 -6.07
CA ARG A 176 -3.87 -18.50 -6.14
C ARG A 176 -3.13 -19.72 -5.60
N GLN A 177 -1.93 -20.00 -6.11
CA GLN A 177 -1.14 -21.15 -5.66
C GLN A 177 -0.81 -21.10 -4.16
N LEU A 178 -0.54 -19.89 -3.63
CA LEU A 178 -0.27 -19.69 -2.21
C LEU A 178 -1.51 -19.93 -1.35
N VAL A 179 -2.67 -19.49 -1.79
CA VAL A 179 -3.97 -19.70 -1.12
C VAL A 179 -4.33 -21.20 -1.13
N GLU A 180 -4.23 -21.87 -2.27
CA GLU A 180 -4.51 -23.30 -2.40
C GLU A 180 -3.64 -24.14 -1.43
N LYS A 181 -2.36 -23.83 -1.33
CA LYS A 181 -1.45 -24.48 -0.38
C LYS A 181 -1.87 -24.25 1.07
N LEU A 182 -2.29 -23.05 1.44
CA LEU A 182 -2.76 -22.78 2.80
C LEU A 182 -3.98 -23.62 3.18
N PHE A 183 -4.94 -23.80 2.28
CA PHE A 183 -6.13 -24.61 2.55
C PHE A 183 -5.86 -26.13 2.52
N GLN A 184 -4.86 -26.61 1.77
CA GLN A 184 -4.45 -28.01 1.83
C GLN A 184 -3.88 -28.38 3.21
N TYR A 185 -3.02 -27.53 3.78
CA TYR A 185 -2.44 -27.74 5.12
C TYR A 185 -3.43 -27.54 6.28
N SER A 186 -4.56 -26.87 6.06
CA SER A 186 -5.59 -26.66 7.10
C SER A 186 -6.58 -27.83 7.18
N ASN A 187 -6.55 -28.76 6.24
CA ASN A 187 -7.43 -29.94 6.16
C ASN A 187 -6.73 -31.27 6.51
N GLU A 188 -5.45 -31.23 6.88
CA GLU A 188 -4.69 -32.34 7.47
C GLU A 188 -4.57 -32.17 9.00
#